data_018719b9b4f3727da4466125e3867391
#
_entry.id   018719b9b4f3727da4466125e3867391
#
_cell.length_a   1.000
_cell.length_b   1.000
_cell.length_c   1.000
_cell.angle_alpha   90.00
_cell.angle_beta   90.00
_cell.angle_gamma   90.00
#
_symmetry.space_group_name_H-M   'P 1'
#
loop_
_entity.id
_entity.type
_entity.pdbx_description
1 polymer ?
#
loop_
_entity_poly.entity_id
_entity_poly.type
_entity_poly.pdbx_seq_one_letter_code
_entity_poly.pdbx_strand_id
1 'polypeptide(L)'
;MTPVVAIIAAGAMGAGVGKRLTSYGVRVLTALTGRSEATAARARDARMIAASDGEIAAADFILSILPPGDAVSLAQHLAPALAASNAKPVFVECNAVNPATVESIAAVIAPTGSAFVDVGIIGPPPPPIPPRQAGEDRVEVSGPRFYASGHAAPRFAALRQYGLDVRVLDGPASAASALKMSYAGITKGTQAIAAAMMLAAMRAGSAAALYDELAISQKELLAQLSQQLPAMPAKAYRWIAEMQEIAGFAGDDPAARQLYEGAARFYQRMAQDFAADQKAAGALKDFLGNGTVSRS
;
A
#
# COMPACT_ATOMS: atom_id res chain seq x y z
N MET A 1 -24.10 -10.98 -13.62
CA MET A 1 -23.18 -12.12 -13.32
C MET A 1 -22.16 -11.64 -12.31
N THR A 2 -21.84 -12.43 -11.28
CA THR A 2 -20.79 -12.07 -10.31
C THR A 2 -19.43 -12.20 -10.98
N PRO A 3 -18.52 -11.21 -10.89
CA PRO A 3 -17.23 -11.28 -11.54
C PRO A 3 -16.29 -12.30 -10.89
N VAL A 4 -15.33 -12.77 -11.67
CA VAL A 4 -14.16 -13.50 -11.18
C VAL A 4 -13.01 -12.51 -11.03
N VAL A 5 -12.38 -12.44 -9.87
CA VAL A 5 -11.28 -11.52 -9.56
C VAL A 5 -10.04 -12.31 -9.20
N ALA A 6 -8.94 -12.08 -9.91
CA ALA A 6 -7.63 -12.60 -9.50
C ALA A 6 -6.88 -11.53 -8.68
N ILE A 7 -6.26 -11.91 -7.57
CA ILE A 7 -5.43 -11.02 -6.74
C ILE A 7 -4.02 -11.59 -6.62
N ILE A 8 -3.04 -10.86 -7.05
CA ILE A 8 -1.62 -11.20 -7.01
C ILE A 8 -0.90 -10.15 -6.15
N ALA A 9 -0.43 -10.45 -4.93
CA ALA A 9 -0.37 -11.69 -4.19
C ALA A 9 -1.19 -11.59 -2.89
N ALA A 10 -1.38 -12.73 -2.17
CA ALA A 10 -2.06 -12.81 -0.87
C ALA A 10 -1.17 -12.34 0.31
N GLY A 11 -0.59 -11.12 0.19
CA GLY A 11 -0.03 -10.37 1.31
C GLY A 11 -1.13 -9.85 2.25
N ALA A 12 -0.79 -9.04 3.26
CA ALA A 12 -1.80 -8.50 4.19
C ALA A 12 -2.91 -7.72 3.46
N MET A 13 -2.57 -6.85 2.51
CA MET A 13 -3.55 -6.09 1.72
C MET A 13 -4.31 -7.00 0.76
N GLY A 14 -3.61 -7.81 -0.05
CA GLY A 14 -4.25 -8.68 -1.04
C GLY A 14 -5.19 -9.71 -0.41
N ALA A 15 -4.78 -10.33 0.70
CA ALA A 15 -5.65 -11.27 1.45
C ALA A 15 -6.85 -10.54 2.09
N GLY A 16 -6.65 -9.34 2.64
CA GLY A 16 -7.75 -8.53 3.18
C GLY A 16 -8.79 -8.17 2.11
N VAL A 17 -8.33 -7.73 0.93
CA VAL A 17 -9.19 -7.44 -0.23
C VAL A 17 -9.88 -8.73 -0.71
N GLY A 18 -9.14 -9.84 -0.82
CA GLY A 18 -9.69 -11.15 -1.18
C GLY A 18 -10.79 -11.59 -0.22
N LYS A 19 -10.55 -11.50 1.09
CA LYS A 19 -11.54 -11.84 2.13
C LYS A 19 -12.78 -10.95 2.04
N ARG A 20 -12.62 -9.67 1.74
CA ARG A 20 -13.73 -8.76 1.51
C ARG A 20 -14.55 -9.21 0.30
N LEU A 21 -13.95 -9.44 -0.84
CA LEU A 21 -14.64 -9.85 -2.07
C LEU A 21 -15.32 -11.22 -1.90
N THR A 22 -14.65 -12.21 -1.30
CA THR A 22 -15.25 -13.54 -1.05
C THR A 22 -16.45 -13.49 -0.10
N SER A 23 -16.47 -12.55 0.86
CA SER A 23 -17.61 -12.35 1.75
C SER A 23 -18.86 -11.79 1.03
N TYR A 24 -18.67 -11.20 -0.15
CA TYR A 24 -19.76 -10.78 -1.06
C TYR A 24 -20.05 -11.80 -2.16
N GLY A 25 -19.52 -13.01 -2.06
CA GLY A 25 -19.78 -14.10 -3.01
C GLY A 25 -18.97 -14.02 -4.31
N VAL A 26 -17.94 -13.15 -4.36
CA VAL A 26 -17.03 -13.08 -5.51
C VAL A 26 -16.08 -14.27 -5.48
N ARG A 27 -15.89 -14.93 -6.62
CA ARG A 27 -14.85 -15.94 -6.81
C ARG A 27 -13.51 -15.25 -6.94
N VAL A 28 -12.60 -15.48 -5.96
CA VAL A 28 -11.28 -14.85 -5.93
C VAL A 28 -10.19 -15.88 -6.20
N LEU A 29 -9.38 -15.65 -7.24
CA LEU A 29 -8.24 -16.47 -7.64
C LEU A 29 -6.92 -15.85 -7.14
N THR A 30 -5.87 -16.68 -6.93
CA THR A 30 -4.53 -16.18 -6.62
C THR A 30 -3.46 -17.18 -7.05
N ALA A 31 -2.26 -16.68 -7.44
CA ALA A 31 -1.11 -17.52 -7.73
C ALA A 31 -0.38 -17.89 -6.44
N LEU A 32 -0.23 -19.19 -6.14
CA LEU A 32 0.48 -19.69 -4.96
C LEU A 32 1.79 -20.40 -5.27
N THR A 33 2.08 -20.69 -6.52
CA THR A 33 3.34 -21.32 -6.93
C THR A 33 4.54 -20.49 -6.49
N GLY A 34 5.48 -21.10 -5.77
CA GLY A 34 6.68 -20.42 -5.26
C GLY A 34 6.43 -19.45 -4.09
N ARG A 35 5.23 -19.41 -3.52
CA ARG A 35 4.90 -18.55 -2.37
C ARG A 35 5.14 -19.26 -1.04
N SER A 36 5.44 -18.48 0.01
CA SER A 36 5.65 -19.01 1.35
C SER A 36 4.36 -19.62 1.93
N GLU A 37 4.49 -20.58 2.85
CA GLU A 37 3.35 -21.17 3.56
C GLU A 37 2.51 -20.10 4.29
N ALA A 38 3.14 -19.08 4.84
CA ALA A 38 2.41 -17.96 5.46
C ALA A 38 1.51 -17.20 4.46
N THR A 39 1.92 -17.09 3.19
CA THR A 39 1.11 -16.50 2.12
C THR A 39 -0.03 -17.44 1.72
N ALA A 40 0.25 -18.74 1.58
CA ALA A 40 -0.76 -19.74 1.28
C ALA A 40 -1.82 -19.86 2.40
N ALA A 41 -1.41 -19.78 3.66
CA ALA A 41 -2.31 -19.77 4.81
C ALA A 41 -3.26 -18.56 4.78
N ARG A 42 -2.74 -17.35 4.50
CA ARG A 42 -3.58 -16.15 4.35
C ARG A 42 -4.56 -16.25 3.18
N ALA A 43 -4.14 -16.83 2.06
CA ALA A 43 -5.03 -17.06 0.93
C ALA A 43 -6.18 -18.02 1.28
N ARG A 44 -5.88 -19.13 1.98
CA ARG A 44 -6.91 -20.07 2.48
C ARG A 44 -7.89 -19.39 3.45
N ASP A 45 -7.37 -18.63 4.42
CA ASP A 45 -8.20 -17.87 5.37
C ASP A 45 -9.11 -16.85 4.68
N ALA A 46 -8.62 -16.26 3.60
CA ALA A 46 -9.41 -15.36 2.75
C ALA A 46 -10.32 -16.09 1.74
N ARG A 47 -10.38 -17.43 1.75
CA ARG A 47 -11.13 -18.28 0.81
C ARG A 47 -10.78 -18.01 -0.67
N MET A 48 -9.52 -17.64 -0.91
CA MET A 48 -8.99 -17.48 -2.27
C MET A 48 -8.62 -18.85 -2.85
N ILE A 49 -8.82 -19.03 -4.14
CA ILE A 49 -8.60 -20.29 -4.86
C ILE A 49 -7.26 -20.19 -5.57
N ALA A 50 -6.38 -21.18 -5.37
CA ALA A 50 -5.14 -21.30 -6.13
C ALA A 50 -5.45 -21.50 -7.62
N ALA A 51 -4.76 -20.76 -8.49
CA ALA A 51 -5.01 -20.77 -9.92
C ALA A 51 -3.70 -20.65 -10.71
N SER A 52 -3.70 -21.23 -11.91
CA SER A 52 -2.67 -21.07 -12.92
C SER A 52 -2.75 -19.70 -13.61
N ASP A 53 -1.68 -19.31 -14.31
CA ASP A 53 -1.66 -18.07 -15.08
C ASP A 53 -2.76 -18.03 -16.16
N GLY A 54 -3.07 -19.16 -16.77
CA GLY A 54 -4.17 -19.27 -17.73
C GLY A 54 -5.55 -19.02 -17.10
N GLU A 55 -5.81 -19.54 -15.90
CA GLU A 55 -7.05 -19.30 -15.16
C GLU A 55 -7.12 -17.84 -14.66
N ILE A 56 -5.99 -17.27 -14.25
CA ILE A 56 -5.87 -15.86 -13.87
C ILE A 56 -6.17 -14.97 -15.07
N ALA A 57 -5.61 -15.27 -16.25
CA ALA A 57 -5.85 -14.53 -17.49
C ALA A 57 -7.29 -14.66 -18.02
N ALA A 58 -8.06 -15.63 -17.53
CA ALA A 58 -9.48 -15.81 -17.85
C ALA A 58 -10.42 -15.11 -16.85
N ALA A 59 -9.91 -14.44 -15.82
CA ALA A 59 -10.72 -13.65 -14.88
C ALA A 59 -11.29 -12.39 -15.52
N ASP A 60 -12.22 -11.69 -14.84
CA ASP A 60 -12.72 -10.38 -15.28
C ASP A 60 -11.78 -9.24 -14.85
N PHE A 61 -11.14 -9.39 -13.68
CA PHE A 61 -10.19 -8.44 -13.13
C PHE A 61 -8.96 -9.15 -12.59
N ILE A 62 -7.78 -8.55 -12.80
CA ILE A 62 -6.52 -8.98 -12.18
C ILE A 62 -5.98 -7.79 -11.37
N LEU A 63 -5.96 -7.91 -10.04
CA LEU A 63 -5.44 -6.90 -9.13
C LEU A 63 -3.99 -7.26 -8.77
N SER A 64 -3.04 -6.45 -9.23
CA SER A 64 -1.62 -6.52 -8.90
C SER A 64 -1.41 -5.84 -7.53
N ILE A 65 -1.24 -6.64 -6.45
CA ILE A 65 -1.06 -6.13 -5.08
C ILE A 65 0.18 -6.79 -4.46
N LEU A 66 1.36 -6.27 -4.76
CA LEU A 66 2.65 -6.84 -4.36
C LEU A 66 3.67 -5.72 -4.02
N PRO A 67 4.91 -6.03 -3.64
CA PRO A 67 5.95 -5.02 -3.47
C PRO A 67 6.20 -4.23 -4.77
N PRO A 68 6.48 -2.91 -4.70
CA PRO A 68 6.68 -2.07 -5.89
C PRO A 68 7.71 -2.62 -6.87
N GLY A 69 8.82 -3.16 -6.37
CA GLY A 69 9.90 -3.71 -7.20
C GLY A 69 9.50 -4.92 -8.06
N ASP A 70 8.38 -5.59 -7.75
CA ASP A 70 7.91 -6.77 -8.47
C ASP A 70 6.82 -6.45 -9.51
N ALA A 71 6.37 -5.20 -9.58
CA ALA A 71 5.19 -4.80 -10.37
C ALA A 71 5.39 -5.01 -11.88
N VAL A 72 6.52 -4.53 -12.42
CA VAL A 72 6.86 -4.67 -13.85
C VAL A 72 7.07 -6.13 -14.21
N SER A 73 7.80 -6.89 -13.39
CA SER A 73 8.08 -8.31 -13.64
C SER A 73 6.81 -9.16 -13.63
N LEU A 74 5.83 -8.85 -12.76
CA LEU A 74 4.53 -9.50 -12.79
C LEU A 74 3.79 -9.24 -14.10
N ALA A 75 3.74 -8.01 -14.57
CA ALA A 75 3.10 -7.67 -15.84
C ALA A 75 3.74 -8.42 -17.00
N GLN A 76 5.07 -8.44 -17.07
CA GLN A 76 5.84 -9.21 -18.07
C GLN A 76 5.57 -10.71 -17.99
N HIS A 77 5.49 -11.27 -16.79
CA HIS A 77 5.19 -12.68 -16.56
C HIS A 77 3.79 -13.07 -17.05
N LEU A 78 2.78 -12.25 -16.79
CA LEU A 78 1.39 -12.52 -17.17
C LEU A 78 1.08 -12.19 -18.65
N ALA A 79 1.86 -11.32 -19.29
CA ALA A 79 1.59 -10.85 -20.65
C ALA A 79 1.36 -11.99 -21.68
N PRO A 80 2.14 -13.09 -21.71
CA PRO A 80 1.87 -14.20 -22.63
C PRO A 80 0.50 -14.87 -22.42
N ALA A 81 0.11 -15.11 -21.17
CA ALA A 81 -1.17 -15.71 -20.83
C ALA A 81 -2.34 -14.75 -21.16
N LEU A 82 -2.17 -13.46 -20.91
CA LEU A 82 -3.15 -12.41 -21.27
C LEU A 82 -3.32 -12.29 -22.78
N ALA A 83 -2.24 -12.37 -23.56
CA ALA A 83 -2.30 -12.32 -25.01
C ALA A 83 -3.06 -13.53 -25.57
N ALA A 84 -2.85 -14.72 -25.00
CA ALA A 84 -3.52 -15.96 -25.40
C ALA A 84 -4.99 -16.06 -24.94
N SER A 85 -5.37 -15.34 -23.88
CA SER A 85 -6.73 -15.39 -23.34
C SER A 85 -7.72 -14.60 -24.21
N ASN A 86 -8.90 -15.18 -24.46
CA ASN A 86 -10.02 -14.48 -25.13
C ASN A 86 -10.82 -13.59 -24.16
N ALA A 87 -10.66 -13.77 -22.85
CA ALA A 87 -11.45 -13.03 -21.85
C ALA A 87 -11.07 -11.55 -21.75
N LYS A 88 -9.80 -11.20 -22.05
CA LYS A 88 -9.27 -9.82 -21.98
C LYS A 88 -9.65 -9.12 -20.67
N PRO A 89 -9.12 -9.58 -19.52
CA PRO A 89 -9.42 -9.00 -18.21
C PRO A 89 -9.03 -7.53 -18.13
N VAL A 90 -9.56 -6.83 -17.13
CA VAL A 90 -8.99 -5.55 -16.70
C VAL A 90 -7.79 -5.82 -15.82
N PHE A 91 -6.58 -5.44 -16.26
CA PHE A 91 -5.39 -5.45 -15.43
C PHE A 91 -5.38 -4.19 -14.57
N VAL A 92 -5.39 -4.37 -13.27
CA VAL A 92 -5.49 -3.30 -12.26
C VAL A 92 -4.18 -3.23 -11.50
N GLU A 93 -3.37 -2.22 -11.77
CA GLU A 93 -2.12 -1.95 -11.06
C GLU A 93 -2.45 -1.27 -9.72
N CYS A 94 -2.11 -1.90 -8.60
CA CYS A 94 -2.48 -1.43 -7.26
C CYS A 94 -1.27 -1.16 -6.35
N ASN A 95 -0.06 -1.22 -6.89
CA ASN A 95 1.15 -1.10 -6.09
C ASN A 95 1.51 0.36 -5.76
N ALA A 96 2.49 0.54 -4.90
CA ALA A 96 2.98 1.89 -4.57
C ALA A 96 4.13 2.26 -5.52
N VAL A 97 3.81 2.42 -6.78
CA VAL A 97 4.74 2.79 -7.87
C VAL A 97 4.48 4.20 -8.37
N ASN A 98 5.48 4.81 -8.99
CA ASN A 98 5.35 6.15 -9.56
C ASN A 98 4.71 6.13 -10.97
N PRO A 99 4.26 7.28 -11.50
CA PRO A 99 3.66 7.37 -12.83
C PRO A 99 4.48 6.77 -13.97
N ALA A 100 5.80 6.93 -13.98
CA ALA A 100 6.66 6.37 -15.03
C ALA A 100 6.69 4.83 -14.97
N THR A 101 6.69 4.25 -13.78
CA THR A 101 6.56 2.80 -13.59
C THR A 101 5.18 2.32 -14.06
N VAL A 102 4.09 3.06 -13.78
CA VAL A 102 2.74 2.75 -14.30
C VAL A 102 2.72 2.74 -15.82
N GLU A 103 3.30 3.74 -16.47
CA GLU A 103 3.40 3.82 -17.94
C GLU A 103 4.17 2.63 -18.52
N SER A 104 5.26 2.22 -17.86
CA SER A 104 6.04 1.03 -18.25
C SER A 104 5.20 -0.25 -18.16
N ILE A 105 4.40 -0.42 -17.10
CA ILE A 105 3.50 -1.56 -16.94
C ILE A 105 2.39 -1.53 -17.99
N ALA A 106 1.77 -0.36 -18.21
CA ALA A 106 0.73 -0.17 -19.21
C ALA A 106 1.24 -0.52 -20.62
N ALA A 107 2.48 -0.16 -20.96
CA ALA A 107 3.11 -0.51 -22.24
C ALA A 107 3.31 -2.02 -22.42
N VAL A 108 3.56 -2.78 -21.33
CA VAL A 108 3.63 -4.25 -21.35
C VAL A 108 2.24 -4.87 -21.55
N ILE A 109 1.20 -4.29 -20.94
CA ILE A 109 -0.17 -4.85 -20.98
C ILE A 109 -0.89 -4.50 -22.28
N ALA A 110 -0.68 -3.33 -22.87
CA ALA A 110 -1.41 -2.85 -24.03
C ALA A 110 -1.41 -3.84 -25.22
N PRO A 111 -0.27 -4.49 -25.63
CA PRO A 111 -0.26 -5.44 -26.73
C PRO A 111 -1.10 -6.70 -26.48
N THR A 112 -1.43 -7.02 -25.22
CA THR A 112 -2.24 -8.20 -24.87
C THR A 112 -3.72 -8.03 -25.20
N GLY A 113 -4.19 -6.78 -25.46
CA GLY A 113 -5.59 -6.44 -25.65
C GLY A 113 -6.39 -6.34 -24.34
N SER A 114 -5.77 -6.53 -23.18
CA SER A 114 -6.38 -6.32 -21.86
C SER A 114 -6.48 -4.82 -21.57
N ALA A 115 -7.58 -4.41 -20.93
CA ALA A 115 -7.71 -3.03 -20.46
C ALA A 115 -6.82 -2.82 -19.23
N PHE A 116 -6.33 -1.58 -19.04
CA PHE A 116 -5.46 -1.21 -17.94
C PHE A 116 -6.10 -0.14 -17.05
N VAL A 117 -5.92 -0.26 -15.74
CA VAL A 117 -6.35 0.71 -14.73
C VAL A 117 -5.23 0.90 -13.72
N ASP A 118 -4.86 2.13 -13.44
CA ASP A 118 -3.98 2.51 -12.34
C ASP A 118 -4.80 2.74 -11.06
N VAL A 119 -4.35 2.18 -9.93
CA VAL A 119 -5.06 2.28 -8.64
C VAL A 119 -4.10 2.60 -7.50
N GLY A 120 -4.33 3.71 -6.84
CA GLY A 120 -3.69 4.05 -5.57
C GLY A 120 -4.51 3.53 -4.37
N ILE A 121 -4.02 2.52 -3.65
CA ILE A 121 -4.67 2.07 -2.40
C ILE A 121 -4.17 2.91 -1.23
N ILE A 122 -5.08 3.61 -0.52
CA ILE A 122 -4.78 4.44 0.65
C ILE A 122 -5.59 3.97 1.85
N GLY A 123 -4.90 3.53 2.89
CA GLY A 123 -5.49 3.03 4.15
C GLY A 123 -4.98 1.65 4.56
N PRO A 124 -5.38 1.15 5.74
CA PRO A 124 -5.03 -0.19 6.19
C PRO A 124 -5.79 -1.26 5.38
N PRO A 125 -5.36 -2.53 5.42
CA PRO A 125 -6.14 -3.63 4.86
C PRO A 125 -7.59 -3.62 5.37
N PRO A 126 -8.57 -4.07 4.55
CA PRO A 126 -9.96 -4.12 4.98
C PRO A 126 -10.11 -4.92 6.28
N PRO A 127 -10.79 -4.39 7.30
CA PRO A 127 -11.12 -5.18 8.49
C PRO A 127 -12.11 -6.30 8.14
N PRO A 128 -12.18 -7.36 8.96
CA PRO A 128 -13.23 -8.36 8.83
C PRO A 128 -14.62 -7.69 8.85
N ILE A 129 -15.52 -8.13 7.99
CA ILE A 129 -16.91 -7.70 8.06
C ILE A 129 -17.55 -8.43 9.24
N PRO A 130 -18.19 -7.74 10.20
CA PRO A 130 -18.97 -8.40 11.23
C PRO A 130 -20.12 -9.19 10.59
N PRO A 131 -20.60 -10.28 11.22
CA PRO A 131 -21.78 -10.98 10.77
C PRO A 131 -22.95 -10.00 10.59
N ARG A 132 -23.67 -10.09 9.45
CA ARG A 132 -24.85 -9.25 9.20
C ARG A 132 -25.87 -9.46 10.32
N GLN A 133 -26.30 -8.36 10.95
CA GLN A 133 -27.52 -8.36 11.76
C GLN A 133 -28.72 -8.17 10.83
N ALA A 134 -29.78 -8.90 11.10
CA ALA A 134 -31.01 -8.82 10.29
C ALA A 134 -31.62 -7.41 10.43
N GLY A 135 -31.72 -6.69 9.31
CA GLY A 135 -32.29 -5.33 9.24
C GLY A 135 -31.31 -4.19 8.97
N GLU A 136 -30.01 -4.47 8.84
CA GLU A 136 -29.02 -3.43 8.47
C GLU A 136 -28.91 -3.27 6.95
N ASP A 137 -29.41 -2.16 6.43
CA ASP A 137 -29.36 -1.84 5.00
C ASP A 137 -27.99 -1.34 4.49
N ARG A 138 -27.10 -0.87 5.37
CA ARG A 138 -25.73 -0.44 5.02
C ARG A 138 -24.76 -0.72 6.15
N VAL A 139 -23.81 -1.61 5.91
CA VAL A 139 -22.56 -1.64 6.70
C VAL A 139 -21.68 -0.51 6.20
N GLU A 140 -21.33 0.43 7.08
CA GLU A 140 -20.31 1.42 6.78
C GLU A 140 -18.99 0.67 6.53
N VAL A 141 -18.59 0.60 5.26
CA VAL A 141 -17.43 -0.20 4.83
C VAL A 141 -16.16 0.55 5.21
N SER A 142 -15.74 0.41 6.47
CA SER A 142 -14.40 0.87 6.86
C SER A 142 -13.35 0.03 6.13
N GLY A 143 -12.35 0.70 5.56
CA GLY A 143 -11.29 0.01 4.80
C GLY A 143 -10.45 0.99 3.99
N PRO A 144 -9.56 0.48 3.15
CA PRO A 144 -8.78 1.32 2.26
C PRO A 144 -9.66 1.90 1.16
N ARG A 145 -9.29 3.08 0.69
CA ARG A 145 -9.84 3.72 -0.50
C ARG A 145 -9.00 3.33 -1.71
N PHE A 146 -9.69 2.96 -2.78
CA PHE A 146 -9.10 2.60 -4.07
C PHE A 146 -9.32 3.76 -5.03
N TYR A 147 -8.34 4.64 -5.17
CA TYR A 147 -8.39 5.71 -6.17
C TYR A 147 -7.98 5.11 -7.50
N ALA A 148 -8.86 5.19 -8.51
CA ALA A 148 -8.67 4.57 -9.82
C ALA A 148 -8.63 5.62 -10.92
N SER A 149 -7.68 5.51 -11.84
CA SER A 149 -7.53 6.39 -13.01
C SER A 149 -7.33 5.62 -14.31
N GLY A 150 -7.52 6.30 -15.45
CA GLY A 150 -7.50 5.72 -16.78
C GLY A 150 -8.90 5.42 -17.33
N HIS A 151 -8.98 5.22 -18.64
CA HIS A 151 -10.27 5.09 -19.35
C HIS A 151 -11.12 3.87 -18.90
N ALA A 152 -10.48 2.82 -18.39
CA ALA A 152 -11.17 1.64 -17.87
C ALA A 152 -11.49 1.70 -16.36
N ALA A 153 -11.16 2.80 -15.66
CA ALA A 153 -11.47 2.97 -14.25
C ALA A 153 -12.97 2.81 -13.89
N PRO A 154 -13.93 3.25 -14.73
CA PRO A 154 -15.35 2.98 -14.49
C PRO A 154 -15.71 1.49 -14.45
N ARG A 155 -15.01 0.62 -15.20
CA ARG A 155 -15.20 -0.84 -15.13
C ARG A 155 -14.77 -1.37 -13.77
N PHE A 156 -13.61 -0.93 -13.25
CA PHE A 156 -13.14 -1.32 -11.93
C PHE A 156 -14.06 -0.80 -10.81
N ALA A 157 -14.70 0.36 -11.00
CA ALA A 157 -15.65 0.92 -10.05
C ALA A 157 -16.89 0.04 -9.82
N ALA A 158 -17.20 -0.91 -10.72
CA ALA A 158 -18.24 -1.90 -10.49
C ALA A 158 -17.99 -2.77 -9.25
N LEU A 159 -16.72 -2.88 -8.78
CA LEU A 159 -16.39 -3.61 -7.55
C LEU A 159 -16.86 -2.92 -6.26
N ARG A 160 -17.40 -1.70 -6.34
CA ARG A 160 -18.09 -1.04 -5.20
C ARG A 160 -19.22 -1.89 -4.63
N GLN A 161 -19.99 -2.56 -5.49
CA GLN A 161 -21.09 -3.44 -5.08
C GLN A 161 -20.64 -4.67 -4.29
N TYR A 162 -19.32 -4.95 -4.30
CA TYR A 162 -18.68 -6.05 -3.57
C TYR A 162 -17.80 -5.55 -2.41
N GLY A 163 -18.10 -4.35 -1.89
CA GLY A 163 -17.53 -3.82 -0.67
C GLY A 163 -16.15 -3.17 -0.80
N LEU A 164 -15.72 -2.75 -1.99
CA LEU A 164 -14.54 -1.92 -2.16
C LEU A 164 -14.94 -0.44 -2.26
N ASP A 165 -14.26 0.46 -1.52
CA ASP A 165 -14.42 1.92 -1.67
C ASP A 165 -13.59 2.40 -2.88
N VAL A 166 -14.12 2.24 -4.07
CA VAL A 166 -13.46 2.68 -5.31
C VAL A 166 -13.87 4.10 -5.64
N ARG A 167 -12.89 4.96 -5.90
CA ARG A 167 -13.05 6.38 -6.27
C ARG A 167 -12.37 6.62 -7.60
N VAL A 168 -13.14 6.93 -8.63
CA VAL A 168 -12.60 7.25 -9.95
C VAL A 168 -12.08 8.69 -9.92
N LEU A 169 -10.86 8.89 -10.39
CA LEU A 169 -10.23 10.19 -10.55
C LEU A 169 -10.35 10.66 -12.01
N ASP A 170 -10.62 11.93 -12.16
CA ASP A 170 -10.42 12.62 -13.43
C ASP A 170 -8.91 12.92 -13.59
N GLY A 171 -8.41 12.88 -14.84
CA GLY A 171 -7.02 13.21 -15.13
C GLY A 171 -6.27 12.15 -15.94
N PRO A 172 -4.93 12.21 -15.97
CA PRO A 172 -4.09 11.24 -16.67
C PRO A 172 -4.30 9.80 -16.20
N ALA A 173 -3.91 8.85 -17.03
CA ALA A 173 -4.04 7.43 -16.70
C ALA A 173 -3.26 7.00 -15.44
N SER A 174 -2.21 7.75 -15.07
CA SER A 174 -1.37 7.54 -13.87
C SER A 174 -1.71 8.47 -12.69
N ALA A 175 -2.89 9.14 -12.70
CA ALA A 175 -3.27 10.10 -11.66
C ALA A 175 -3.43 9.45 -10.27
N ALA A 176 -3.85 8.19 -10.21
CA ALA A 176 -4.03 7.47 -8.96
C ALA A 176 -2.67 7.19 -8.28
N SER A 177 -1.67 6.77 -9.04
CA SER A 177 -0.30 6.60 -8.54
C SER A 177 0.34 7.94 -8.16
N ALA A 178 0.14 9.01 -8.93
CA ALA A 178 0.60 10.35 -8.55
C ALA A 178 0.01 10.79 -7.20
N LEU A 179 -1.30 10.62 -6.99
CA LEU A 179 -1.95 10.86 -5.70
C LEU A 179 -1.34 10.00 -4.59
N LYS A 180 -1.11 8.71 -4.84
CA LYS A 180 -0.52 7.79 -3.88
C LYS A 180 0.89 8.20 -3.49
N MET A 181 1.74 8.58 -4.46
CA MET A 181 3.10 9.03 -4.21
C MET A 181 3.11 10.34 -3.40
N SER A 182 2.28 11.32 -3.77
CA SER A 182 2.16 12.58 -3.04
C SER A 182 1.70 12.35 -1.59
N TYR A 183 0.64 11.57 -1.38
CA TYR A 183 0.13 11.26 -0.04
C TYR A 183 1.14 10.50 0.82
N ALA A 184 1.79 9.48 0.26
CA ALA A 184 2.80 8.70 0.96
C ALA A 184 4.06 9.54 1.25
N GLY A 185 4.47 10.38 0.30
CA GLY A 185 5.57 11.33 0.48
C GLY A 185 5.34 12.26 1.67
N ILE A 186 4.19 12.89 1.74
CA ILE A 186 3.84 13.75 2.89
C ILE A 186 3.80 12.94 4.17
N THR A 187 3.03 11.86 4.23
CA THR A 187 2.76 11.17 5.50
C THR A 187 3.96 10.41 6.04
N LYS A 188 4.69 9.69 5.19
CA LYS A 188 5.89 8.93 5.59
C LYS A 188 7.15 9.79 5.60
N GLY A 189 7.26 10.77 4.69
CA GLY A 189 8.33 11.75 4.74
C GLY A 189 8.37 12.51 6.06
N THR A 190 7.20 12.98 6.54
CA THR A 190 7.07 13.63 7.85
C THR A 190 7.52 12.70 8.99
N GLN A 191 7.16 11.42 8.96
CA GLN A 191 7.61 10.46 9.96
C GLN A 191 9.14 10.26 9.93
N ALA A 192 9.75 10.19 8.75
CA ALA A 192 11.21 10.04 8.62
C ALA A 192 11.96 11.27 9.19
N ILE A 193 11.51 12.47 8.83
CA ILE A 193 12.12 13.73 9.30
C ILE A 193 11.95 13.87 10.82
N ALA A 194 10.74 13.66 11.34
CA ALA A 194 10.46 13.77 12.76
C ALA A 194 11.29 12.76 13.58
N ALA A 195 11.29 11.49 13.18
CA ALA A 195 12.07 10.46 13.87
C ALA A 195 13.57 10.75 13.82
N ALA A 196 14.10 11.22 12.69
CA ALA A 196 15.51 11.59 12.58
C ALA A 196 15.89 12.73 13.54
N MET A 197 15.02 13.75 13.68
CA MET A 197 15.26 14.89 14.57
C MET A 197 15.08 14.52 16.05
N MET A 198 14.10 13.69 16.41
CA MET A 198 13.94 13.16 17.77
C MET A 198 15.19 12.38 18.21
N LEU A 199 15.68 11.48 17.35
CA LEU A 199 16.92 10.75 17.63
C LEU A 199 18.16 11.66 17.72
N ALA A 200 18.20 12.75 16.94
CA ALA A 200 19.27 13.74 17.03
C ALA A 200 19.21 14.52 18.34
N ALA A 201 18.02 14.97 18.77
CA ALA A 201 17.81 15.65 20.04
C ALA A 201 18.18 14.79 21.25
N MET A 202 17.90 13.47 21.20
CA MET A 202 18.33 12.54 22.24
C MET A 202 19.85 12.45 22.33
N ARG A 203 20.56 12.36 21.22
CA ARG A 203 22.04 12.36 21.19
C ARG A 203 22.64 13.68 21.68
N ALA A 204 21.94 14.79 21.44
CA ALA A 204 22.37 16.13 21.84
C ALA A 204 21.96 16.51 23.29
N GLY A 205 21.21 15.63 23.99
CA GLY A 205 20.74 15.91 25.35
C GLY A 205 19.60 16.93 25.45
N SER A 206 18.92 17.26 24.32
CA SER A 206 17.84 18.25 24.28
C SER A 206 16.45 17.64 24.12
N ALA A 207 16.31 16.32 24.31
CA ALA A 207 15.08 15.59 24.05
C ALA A 207 13.89 16.09 24.87
N ALA A 208 14.07 16.32 26.17
CA ALA A 208 12.99 16.82 27.05
C ALA A 208 12.49 18.20 26.61
N ALA A 209 13.40 19.14 26.37
CA ALA A 209 13.05 20.49 25.93
C ALA A 209 12.35 20.47 24.55
N LEU A 210 12.78 19.61 23.63
CA LEU A 210 12.10 19.44 22.34
C LEU A 210 10.68 18.87 22.52
N TYR A 211 10.51 17.88 23.40
CA TYR A 211 9.19 17.33 23.68
C TYR A 211 8.24 18.38 24.24
N ASP A 212 8.69 19.13 25.25
CA ASP A 212 7.90 20.18 25.90
C ASP A 212 7.50 21.28 24.90
N GLU A 213 8.44 21.73 24.06
CA GLU A 213 8.14 22.71 23.03
C GLU A 213 7.12 22.19 22.00
N LEU A 214 7.26 20.94 21.54
CA LEU A 214 6.28 20.32 20.63
C LEU A 214 4.90 20.17 21.29
N ALA A 215 4.85 19.88 22.59
CA ALA A 215 3.61 19.74 23.33
C ALA A 215 2.87 21.09 23.47
N ILE A 216 3.59 22.22 23.46
CA ILE A 216 3.04 23.57 23.51
C ILE A 216 2.67 24.07 22.10
N SER A 217 3.64 24.06 21.18
CA SER A 217 3.51 24.76 19.89
C SER A 217 3.01 23.88 18.74
N GLN A 218 3.13 22.54 18.83
CA GLN A 218 2.80 21.58 17.76
C GLN A 218 2.01 20.36 18.29
N LYS A 219 1.04 20.60 19.13
CA LYS A 219 0.28 19.58 19.86
C LYS A 219 -0.34 18.50 18.99
N GLU A 220 -0.94 18.89 17.87
CA GLU A 220 -1.59 17.95 16.95
C GLU A 220 -0.57 17.07 16.22
N LEU A 221 0.55 17.68 15.77
CA LEU A 221 1.65 16.96 15.14
C LEU A 221 2.26 15.96 16.13
N LEU A 222 2.53 16.37 17.37
CA LEU A 222 3.07 15.46 18.40
C LEU A 222 2.11 14.29 18.66
N ALA A 223 0.81 14.54 18.77
CA ALA A 223 -0.20 13.50 18.96
C ALA A 223 -0.23 12.51 17.78
N GLN A 224 -0.17 13.00 16.54
CA GLN A 224 -0.10 12.17 15.35
C GLN A 224 1.17 11.32 15.32
N LEU A 225 2.34 11.91 15.59
CA LEU A 225 3.61 11.20 15.62
C LEU A 225 3.66 10.15 16.73
N SER A 226 3.07 10.45 17.91
CA SER A 226 2.97 9.50 19.03
C SER A 226 2.15 8.25 18.69
N GLN A 227 1.16 8.37 17.81
CA GLN A 227 0.39 7.23 17.31
C GLN A 227 1.12 6.45 16.22
N GLN A 228 1.88 7.12 15.36
CA GLN A 228 2.43 6.51 14.14
C GLN A 228 3.85 5.93 14.33
N LEU A 229 4.74 6.64 15.02
CA LEU A 229 6.15 6.28 15.14
C LEU A 229 6.41 4.97 15.88
N PRO A 230 5.66 4.57 16.93
CA PRO A 230 5.91 3.29 17.60
C PRO A 230 5.78 2.06 16.69
N ALA A 231 4.92 2.12 15.68
CA ALA A 231 4.71 1.04 14.72
C ALA A 231 5.58 1.15 13.44
N MET A 232 6.30 2.25 13.27
CA MET A 232 7.09 2.54 12.08
C MET A 232 8.28 1.58 11.88
N PRO A 233 9.11 1.26 12.90
CA PRO A 233 10.29 0.42 12.70
C PRO A 233 9.97 -0.96 12.12
N ALA A 234 8.91 -1.61 12.60
CA ALA A 234 8.45 -2.91 12.11
C ALA A 234 7.97 -2.88 10.63
N LYS A 235 7.69 -1.71 10.09
CA LYS A 235 7.20 -1.50 8.72
C LYS A 235 8.25 -0.88 7.80
N ALA A 236 9.35 -0.37 8.36
CA ALA A 236 10.36 0.42 7.66
C ALA A 236 10.91 -0.28 6.42
N TYR A 237 11.12 -1.61 6.47
CA TYR A 237 11.65 -2.39 5.35
C TYR A 237 10.81 -2.26 4.07
N ARG A 238 9.48 -2.10 4.18
CA ARG A 238 8.58 -1.92 3.03
C ARG A 238 8.62 -0.51 2.47
N TRP A 239 8.97 0.46 3.30
CA TRP A 239 8.95 1.87 2.92
C TRP A 239 10.22 2.31 2.19
N ILE A 240 11.28 1.49 2.20
CA ILE A 240 12.53 1.77 1.46
C ILE A 240 12.22 1.92 -0.04
N ALA A 241 11.64 0.90 -0.65
CA ALA A 241 11.28 0.92 -2.08
C ALA A 241 10.22 2.00 -2.39
N GLU A 242 9.26 2.22 -1.47
CA GLU A 242 8.24 3.25 -1.65
C GLU A 242 8.86 4.67 -1.64
N MET A 243 9.86 4.95 -0.79
CA MET A 243 10.58 6.23 -0.83
C MET A 243 11.43 6.39 -2.10
N GLN A 244 11.97 5.31 -2.65
CA GLN A 244 12.67 5.32 -3.93
C GLN A 244 11.71 5.64 -5.08
N GLU A 245 10.50 5.08 -5.10
CA GLU A 245 9.46 5.41 -6.07
C GLU A 245 9.05 6.90 -5.95
N ILE A 246 8.94 7.44 -4.72
CA ILE A 246 8.63 8.85 -4.49
C ILE A 246 9.79 9.73 -4.95
N ALA A 247 11.04 9.33 -4.74
CA ALA A 247 12.20 10.05 -5.26
C ALA A 247 12.18 10.12 -6.81
N GLY A 248 11.80 9.02 -7.48
CA GLY A 248 11.55 9.00 -8.92
C GLY A 248 10.39 9.90 -9.34
N PHE A 249 9.31 9.92 -8.57
CA PHE A 249 8.14 10.79 -8.80
C PHE A 249 8.46 12.28 -8.63
N ALA A 250 9.43 12.64 -7.78
CA ALA A 250 9.90 14.02 -7.63
C ALA A 250 10.50 14.59 -8.95
N GLY A 251 10.78 13.73 -9.93
CA GLY A 251 11.14 14.12 -11.28
C GLY A 251 12.46 14.89 -11.37
N ASP A 252 12.43 16.04 -12.04
CA ASP A 252 13.61 16.86 -12.34
C ASP A 252 13.97 17.84 -11.21
N ASP A 253 13.31 17.78 -10.05
CA ASP A 253 13.72 18.53 -8.86
C ASP A 253 14.75 17.74 -8.04
N PRO A 254 16.07 18.08 -8.13
CA PRO A 254 17.12 17.36 -7.42
C PRO A 254 16.98 17.46 -5.89
N ALA A 255 16.45 18.56 -5.37
CA ALA A 255 16.28 18.78 -3.93
C ALA A 255 15.17 17.87 -3.38
N ALA A 256 14.02 17.83 -4.05
CA ALA A 256 12.94 16.94 -3.68
C ALA A 256 13.36 15.45 -3.81
N ARG A 257 14.09 15.09 -4.87
CA ARG A 257 14.65 13.73 -5.04
C ARG A 257 15.55 13.34 -3.88
N GLN A 258 16.53 14.19 -3.53
CA GLN A 258 17.47 13.93 -2.45
C GLN A 258 16.79 13.79 -1.09
N LEU A 259 15.70 14.54 -0.84
CA LEU A 259 14.90 14.44 0.37
C LEU A 259 14.36 13.01 0.54
N TYR A 260 13.78 12.43 -0.50
CA TYR A 260 13.17 11.10 -0.44
C TYR A 260 14.20 9.95 -0.53
N GLU A 261 15.32 10.15 -1.23
CA GLU A 261 16.48 9.25 -1.15
C GLU A 261 17.05 9.22 0.27
N GLY A 262 17.13 10.38 0.95
CA GLY A 262 17.49 10.48 2.36
C GLY A 262 16.53 9.74 3.26
N ALA A 263 15.23 9.86 3.03
CA ALA A 263 14.18 9.12 3.75
C ALA A 263 14.31 7.60 3.52
N ALA A 264 14.61 7.15 2.30
CA ALA A 264 14.83 5.74 1.99
C ALA A 264 16.02 5.17 2.80
N ARG A 265 17.14 5.89 2.85
CA ARG A 265 18.32 5.52 3.67
C ARG A 265 18.00 5.52 5.17
N PHE A 266 17.18 6.47 5.62
CA PHE A 266 16.72 6.48 7.02
C PHE A 266 15.89 5.25 7.34
N TYR A 267 14.92 4.88 6.52
CA TYR A 267 14.10 3.68 6.72
C TYR A 267 14.90 2.39 6.61
N GLN A 268 15.91 2.33 5.74
CA GLN A 268 16.84 1.20 5.68
C GLN A 268 17.56 1.00 7.01
N ARG A 269 18.08 2.09 7.61
CA ARG A 269 18.72 2.04 8.93
C ARG A 269 17.74 1.64 10.02
N MET A 270 16.51 2.15 10.02
CA MET A 270 15.48 1.77 10.99
C MET A 270 15.06 0.30 10.86
N ALA A 271 15.01 -0.24 9.65
CA ALA A 271 14.73 -1.66 9.42
C ALA A 271 15.86 -2.55 9.93
N GLN A 272 17.12 -2.16 9.73
CA GLN A 272 18.30 -2.84 10.24
C GLN A 272 18.34 -2.81 11.78
N ASP A 273 18.10 -1.65 12.39
CA ASP A 273 17.99 -1.50 13.85
C ASP A 273 16.90 -2.40 14.44
N PHE A 274 15.74 -2.43 13.80
CA PHE A 274 14.61 -3.25 14.26
C PHE A 274 14.88 -4.76 14.16
N ALA A 275 15.67 -5.18 13.19
CA ALA A 275 16.09 -6.59 13.03
C ALA A 275 17.24 -6.99 13.99
N ALA A 276 17.92 -6.02 14.61
CA ALA A 276 19.05 -6.22 15.51
C ALA A 276 18.64 -5.93 16.98
N ASP A 277 19.23 -4.92 17.59
CA ASP A 277 19.10 -4.61 19.02
C ASP A 277 18.03 -3.57 19.36
N GLN A 278 17.35 -3.03 18.36
CA GLN A 278 16.22 -2.09 18.47
C GLN A 278 16.53 -0.82 19.28
N LYS A 279 17.79 -0.38 19.31
CA LYS A 279 18.21 0.81 20.08
C LYS A 279 17.52 2.08 19.60
N ALA A 280 17.49 2.33 18.30
CA ALA A 280 16.83 3.51 17.76
C ALA A 280 15.30 3.44 17.91
N ALA A 281 14.72 2.25 17.74
CA ALA A 281 13.30 2.03 17.96
C ALA A 281 12.91 2.24 19.44
N GLY A 282 13.73 1.74 20.38
CA GLY A 282 13.58 1.98 21.83
C GLY A 282 13.67 3.45 22.16
N ALA A 283 14.71 4.13 21.68
CA ALA A 283 14.91 5.55 21.91
C ALA A 283 13.73 6.42 21.43
N LEU A 284 13.13 6.10 20.30
CA LEU A 284 11.89 6.80 19.83
C LEU A 284 10.71 6.56 20.77
N LYS A 285 10.55 5.35 21.32
CA LYS A 285 9.51 5.06 22.31
C LYS A 285 9.73 5.85 23.58
N ASP A 286 10.98 5.91 24.07
CA ASP A 286 11.36 6.66 25.27
C ASP A 286 11.10 8.15 25.10
N PHE A 287 11.45 8.73 23.93
CA PHE A 287 11.14 10.12 23.62
C PHE A 287 9.63 10.40 23.69
N LEU A 288 8.81 9.54 23.09
CA LEU A 288 7.36 9.72 23.05
C LEU A 288 6.67 9.37 24.38
N GLY A 289 7.30 8.53 25.21
CA GLY A 289 6.83 8.14 26.54
C GLY A 289 7.09 9.19 27.62
N ASN A 290 8.00 10.12 27.42
CA ASN A 290 8.34 11.17 28.40
C ASN A 290 7.16 12.10 28.74
N GLY A 291 6.13 12.14 27.90
CA GLY A 291 4.86 12.83 28.22
C GLY A 291 4.02 12.13 29.30
N THR A 292 4.36 10.89 29.68
CA THR A 292 3.65 10.13 30.73
C THR A 292 4.39 10.13 32.09
N VAL A 293 5.68 10.49 32.11
CA VAL A 293 6.52 10.38 33.33
C VAL A 293 6.66 11.69 34.08
N SER A 294 6.33 12.83 33.51
CA SER A 294 6.52 14.17 34.12
C SER A 294 5.28 14.72 34.84
N ARG A 295 4.43 13.88 35.43
CA ARG A 295 3.33 14.32 36.33
C ARG A 295 3.25 13.43 37.58
N SER A 296 4.33 13.35 38.30
CA SER A 296 4.32 12.84 39.67
C SER A 296 5.06 13.80 40.59
#